data_965ce47849399898c3f9ecd7b850dd5f
#
_entry.id   965ce47849399898c3f9ecd7b850dd5f
#
_cell.length_a   1.000
_cell.length_b   1.000
_cell.length_c   1.000
_cell.angle_alpha   90.00
_cell.angle_beta   90.00
_cell.angle_gamma   90.00
#
_symmetry.space_group_name_H-M   'P 1'
#
loop_
_entity.id
_entity.type
_entity.pdbx_description
1 polymer ?
#
loop_
_entity_poly.entity_id
_entity_poly.type
_entity_poly.pdbx_seq_one_letter_code
_entity_poly.pdbx_strand_id
1 'polypeptide(L)'
;MAMLFVLPSCAQNNKPMAKIYDYKALNNKGVEVDFSQYEGKVLLIVNTASKCGFTPQYDGLEALYQKYKDKGLVVIGFPCDQFAHQEPGSDEEIAEFCRLNHGVTFPLMAKTDVNGANESPVFTYLKAAAPTEEYKGFKAKATRTMLKGISKSVEKDSDILWNFTKFLISKDGSTVKRFAPVAEPASFEKDIEAML
;
A
#
# COMPACT_ATOMS: atom_id res chain seq x y z
N MET A 1 -3.97 28.84 57.79
CA MET A 1 -3.69 29.27 56.41
C MET A 1 -3.39 27.98 55.60
N ALA A 2 -4.37 27.50 54.85
CA ALA A 2 -4.18 26.30 54.04
C ALA A 2 -3.84 26.75 52.59
N MET A 3 -2.65 26.36 52.12
CA MET A 3 -2.14 26.73 50.80
C MET A 3 -2.62 25.64 49.81
N LEU A 4 -3.61 26.00 48.94
CA LEU A 4 -4.07 25.14 47.85
C LEU A 4 -3.01 25.13 46.74
N PHE A 5 -2.35 23.98 46.53
CA PHE A 5 -1.54 23.74 45.36
C PHE A 5 -2.45 23.37 44.17
N VAL A 6 -2.62 24.27 43.22
CA VAL A 6 -3.24 23.98 41.92
C VAL A 6 -2.16 23.39 41.01
N LEU A 7 -2.28 22.09 40.75
CA LEU A 7 -1.44 21.42 39.76
C LEU A 7 -1.91 21.83 38.35
N PRO A 8 -0.99 22.22 37.43
CA PRO A 8 -1.38 22.50 36.06
C PRO A 8 -1.79 21.20 35.37
N SER A 9 -3.05 21.18 34.88
CA SER A 9 -3.55 20.11 34.02
C SER A 9 -2.79 20.20 32.70
N CYS A 10 -1.92 19.21 32.42
CA CYS A 10 -1.38 19.01 31.08
C CYS A 10 -2.53 18.60 30.15
N ALA A 11 -3.03 19.55 29.39
CA ALA A 11 -3.87 19.24 28.24
C ALA A 11 -3.02 18.42 27.24
N GLN A 12 -3.25 17.11 27.20
CA GLN A 12 -2.71 16.28 26.13
C GLN A 12 -3.32 16.77 24.82
N ASN A 13 -2.49 17.33 23.98
CA ASN A 13 -2.81 17.73 22.61
C ASN A 13 -3.07 16.41 21.81
N ASN A 14 -4.28 15.89 21.87
CA ASN A 14 -4.75 14.78 21.04
C ASN A 14 -4.93 15.30 19.61
N LYS A 15 -3.80 15.46 18.88
CA LYS A 15 -3.88 15.61 17.43
C LYS A 15 -4.49 14.31 16.90
N PRO A 16 -5.59 14.36 16.13
CA PRO A 16 -6.16 13.16 15.55
C PRO A 16 -5.08 12.43 14.76
N MET A 17 -5.02 11.09 14.90
CA MET A 17 -4.08 10.30 14.14
C MET A 17 -4.36 10.51 12.65
N ALA A 18 -3.31 10.79 11.87
CA ALA A 18 -3.42 10.95 10.42
C ALA A 18 -4.07 9.70 9.81
N LYS A 19 -4.95 9.91 8.83
CA LYS A 19 -5.58 8.84 8.04
C LYS A 19 -5.03 8.86 6.64
N ILE A 20 -5.23 7.79 5.88
CA ILE A 20 -4.83 7.72 4.48
C ILE A 20 -5.43 8.87 3.65
N TYR A 21 -6.59 9.36 4.03
CA TYR A 21 -7.32 10.44 3.35
C TYR A 21 -6.68 11.83 3.51
N ASP A 22 -5.71 11.98 4.42
CA ASP A 22 -4.94 13.21 4.63
C ASP A 22 -3.74 13.33 3.66
N TYR A 23 -3.53 12.32 2.80
CA TYR A 23 -2.37 12.23 1.92
C TYR A 23 -2.73 12.50 0.46
N LYS A 24 -1.70 12.82 -0.31
CA LYS A 24 -1.76 13.07 -1.74
C LYS A 24 -0.64 12.34 -2.46
N ALA A 25 -0.85 12.02 -3.73
CA ALA A 25 0.18 11.46 -4.61
C ALA A 25 -0.02 11.97 -6.04
N LEU A 26 1.03 11.97 -6.85
CA LEU A 26 0.89 12.19 -8.29
C LEU A 26 0.41 10.90 -8.97
N ASN A 27 -0.50 11.01 -9.92
CA ASN A 27 -0.84 9.89 -10.79
C ASN A 27 0.17 9.75 -11.93
N ASN A 28 0.03 8.70 -12.74
CA ASN A 28 0.88 8.40 -13.89
C ASN A 28 0.86 9.46 -15.01
N LYS A 29 0.08 10.54 -14.85
CA LYS A 29 0.03 11.70 -15.76
C LYS A 29 0.58 12.96 -15.10
N GLY A 30 1.20 12.85 -13.90
CA GLY A 30 1.73 13.97 -13.13
C GLY A 30 0.66 14.86 -12.49
N VAL A 31 -0.60 14.42 -12.41
CA VAL A 31 -1.68 15.16 -11.76
C VAL A 31 -1.79 14.74 -10.31
N GLU A 32 -1.88 15.72 -9.40
CA GLU A 32 -2.06 15.47 -7.97
C GLU A 32 -3.44 14.83 -7.70
N VAL A 33 -3.42 13.70 -7.01
CA VAL A 33 -4.59 12.97 -6.52
C VAL A 33 -4.67 13.17 -5.01
N ASP A 34 -5.71 13.84 -4.54
CA ASP A 34 -6.03 13.98 -3.13
C ASP A 34 -6.83 12.76 -2.67
N PHE A 35 -6.31 12.04 -1.67
CA PHE A 35 -6.94 10.79 -1.21
C PHE A 35 -8.22 11.02 -0.43
N SER A 36 -8.53 12.25 -0.04
CA SER A 36 -9.83 12.61 0.55
C SER A 36 -11.02 12.26 -0.39
N GLN A 37 -10.79 12.23 -1.72
CA GLN A 37 -11.82 11.81 -2.69
C GLN A 37 -12.25 10.34 -2.52
N TYR A 38 -11.45 9.53 -1.83
CA TYR A 38 -11.72 8.12 -1.57
C TYR A 38 -12.34 7.87 -0.19
N GLU A 39 -12.66 8.93 0.58
CA GLU A 39 -13.29 8.78 1.88
C GLU A 39 -14.59 7.98 1.77
N GLY A 40 -14.79 7.04 2.71
CA GLY A 40 -15.92 6.10 2.66
C GLY A 40 -15.74 4.92 1.70
N LYS A 41 -14.59 4.78 1.05
CA LYS A 41 -14.24 3.62 0.20
C LYS A 41 -13.25 2.69 0.93
N VAL A 42 -13.31 1.41 0.61
CA VAL A 42 -12.26 0.45 0.96
C VAL A 42 -11.13 0.62 -0.03
N LEU A 43 -9.90 0.85 0.45
CA LEU A 43 -8.73 1.01 -0.42
C LEU A 43 -7.84 -0.23 -0.37
N LEU A 44 -7.37 -0.68 -1.52
CA LEU A 44 -6.32 -1.67 -1.67
C LEU A 44 -5.13 -1.01 -2.38
N ILE A 45 -4.12 -0.62 -1.61
CA ILE A 45 -2.91 0.04 -2.11
C ILE A 45 -1.82 -1.01 -2.30
N VAL A 46 -1.19 -1.04 -3.48
CA VAL A 46 -0.20 -2.07 -3.87
C VAL A 46 1.02 -1.40 -4.50
N ASN A 47 2.24 -1.71 -4.04
CA ASN A 47 3.43 -1.36 -4.79
C ASN A 47 3.68 -2.40 -5.89
N THR A 48 3.89 -1.96 -7.12
CA THR A 48 3.84 -2.82 -8.30
C THR A 48 5.12 -2.75 -9.15
N ALA A 49 5.32 -3.74 -10.03
CA ALA A 49 6.39 -3.73 -11.01
C ALA A 49 6.05 -4.62 -12.22
N SER A 50 6.54 -4.22 -13.42
CA SER A 50 6.27 -4.89 -14.69
C SER A 50 7.15 -6.11 -14.96
N LYS A 51 8.32 -6.23 -14.29
CA LYS A 51 9.31 -7.30 -14.54
C LYS A 51 9.58 -8.16 -13.29
N CYS A 52 8.58 -8.35 -12.45
CA CYS A 52 8.66 -9.11 -11.21
C CYS A 52 8.07 -10.52 -11.40
N GLY A 53 8.55 -11.49 -10.65
CA GLY A 53 7.92 -12.82 -10.61
C GLY A 53 6.48 -12.80 -10.10
N PHE A 54 6.07 -11.74 -9.40
CA PHE A 54 4.70 -11.52 -8.93
C PHE A 54 3.82 -10.68 -9.88
N THR A 55 4.35 -10.20 -11.01
CA THR A 55 3.61 -9.39 -12.01
C THR A 55 2.27 -10.03 -12.45
N PRO A 56 2.13 -11.37 -12.57
CA PRO A 56 0.84 -12.00 -12.88
C PRO A 56 -0.27 -11.71 -11.87
N GLN A 57 0.05 -11.22 -10.66
CA GLN A 57 -0.97 -10.82 -9.69
C GLN A 57 -1.80 -9.59 -10.12
N TYR A 58 -1.36 -8.84 -11.14
CA TYR A 58 -2.20 -7.79 -11.74
C TYR A 58 -3.56 -8.32 -12.19
N ASP A 59 -3.60 -9.53 -12.77
CA ASP A 59 -4.86 -10.16 -13.25
C ASP A 59 -5.84 -10.37 -12.09
N GLY A 60 -5.33 -10.87 -10.95
CA GLY A 60 -6.13 -11.07 -9.74
C GLY A 60 -6.56 -9.76 -9.08
N LEU A 61 -5.70 -8.73 -9.08
CA LEU A 61 -6.02 -7.39 -8.56
C LEU A 61 -7.12 -6.74 -9.40
N GLU A 62 -7.01 -6.83 -10.74
CA GLU A 62 -8.03 -6.32 -11.66
C GLU A 62 -9.35 -7.07 -11.49
N ALA A 63 -9.33 -8.40 -11.34
CA ALA A 63 -10.52 -9.20 -11.10
C ALA A 63 -11.24 -8.76 -9.81
N LEU A 64 -10.51 -8.53 -8.71
CA LEU A 64 -11.07 -8.01 -7.46
C LEU A 64 -11.64 -6.59 -7.66
N TYR A 65 -10.91 -5.72 -8.36
CA TYR A 65 -11.39 -4.37 -8.65
C TYR A 65 -12.69 -4.40 -9.44
N GLN A 66 -12.78 -5.15 -10.53
CA GLN A 66 -14.00 -5.25 -11.34
C GLN A 66 -15.17 -5.82 -10.53
N LYS A 67 -14.91 -6.81 -9.66
CA LYS A 67 -15.95 -7.44 -8.83
C LYS A 67 -16.53 -6.51 -7.76
N TYR A 68 -15.70 -5.60 -7.20
CA TYR A 68 -16.07 -4.85 -6.00
C TYR A 68 -16.06 -3.32 -6.16
N LYS A 69 -15.65 -2.76 -7.30
CA LYS A 69 -15.62 -1.29 -7.50
C LYS A 69 -16.97 -0.63 -7.25
N ASP A 70 -18.05 -1.23 -7.74
CA ASP A 70 -19.41 -0.71 -7.58
C ASP A 70 -19.93 -0.89 -6.14
N LYS A 71 -19.26 -1.72 -5.32
CA LYS A 71 -19.53 -1.90 -3.89
C LYS A 71 -18.64 -1.02 -3.01
N GLY A 72 -17.72 -0.27 -3.61
CA GLY A 72 -16.91 0.71 -2.92
C GLY A 72 -15.44 0.32 -2.71
N LEU A 73 -14.92 -0.72 -3.39
CA LEU A 73 -13.48 -1.00 -3.44
C LEU A 73 -12.78 -0.08 -4.45
N VAL A 74 -11.67 0.51 -4.05
CA VAL A 74 -10.71 1.16 -4.95
C VAL A 74 -9.37 0.45 -4.82
N VAL A 75 -8.84 -0.06 -5.92
CA VAL A 75 -7.47 -0.56 -6.02
C VAL A 75 -6.58 0.56 -6.55
N ILE A 76 -5.40 0.77 -5.97
CA ILE A 76 -4.45 1.81 -6.38
C ILE A 76 -3.07 1.19 -6.51
N GLY A 77 -2.50 1.20 -7.72
CA GLY A 77 -1.16 0.73 -8.00
C GLY A 77 -0.13 1.84 -7.88
N PHE A 78 0.98 1.54 -7.21
CA PHE A 78 2.15 2.42 -7.09
C PHE A 78 3.36 1.71 -7.70
N PRO A 79 3.74 2.01 -8.95
CA PRO A 79 4.96 1.48 -9.54
C PRO A 79 6.19 1.82 -8.71
N CYS A 80 7.11 0.85 -8.52
CA CYS A 80 8.31 1.03 -7.70
C CYS A 80 9.51 0.27 -8.27
N ASP A 81 10.61 0.97 -8.49
CA ASP A 81 11.83 0.39 -9.07
C ASP A 81 12.90 -0.01 -8.04
N GLN A 82 12.60 0.09 -6.73
CA GLN A 82 13.59 -0.17 -5.68
C GLN A 82 13.97 -1.66 -5.52
N PHE A 83 13.19 -2.57 -6.08
CA PHE A 83 13.38 -4.01 -5.92
C PHE A 83 13.96 -4.62 -7.21
N ALA A 84 15.29 -4.71 -7.23
CA ALA A 84 16.10 -5.28 -8.34
C ALA A 84 15.83 -4.62 -9.70
N HIS A 85 15.49 -3.32 -9.74
CA HIS A 85 15.18 -2.57 -10.97
C HIS A 85 14.14 -3.26 -11.85
N GLN A 86 13.05 -3.75 -11.20
CA GLN A 86 11.98 -4.47 -11.88
C GLN A 86 10.89 -3.56 -12.47
N GLU A 87 11.03 -2.22 -12.33
CA GLU A 87 10.13 -1.23 -12.94
C GLU A 87 10.89 -0.10 -13.64
N PRO A 88 11.68 -0.40 -14.70
CA PRO A 88 12.54 0.59 -15.33
C PRO A 88 11.81 1.57 -16.25
N GLY A 89 10.58 1.27 -16.68
CA GLY A 89 9.82 2.07 -17.65
C GLY A 89 9.46 3.48 -17.14
N SER A 90 9.06 4.36 -18.06
CA SER A 90 8.38 5.62 -17.71
C SER A 90 6.96 5.36 -17.20
N ASP A 91 6.32 6.36 -16.59
CA ASP A 91 4.94 6.22 -16.11
C ASP A 91 3.96 5.86 -17.25
N GLU A 92 4.19 6.40 -18.46
CA GLU A 92 3.39 6.09 -19.64
C GLU A 92 3.60 4.64 -20.11
N GLU A 93 4.87 4.19 -20.19
CA GLU A 93 5.22 2.82 -20.59
C GLU A 93 4.65 1.80 -19.61
N ILE A 94 4.71 2.09 -18.30
CA ILE A 94 4.14 1.26 -17.24
C ILE A 94 2.62 1.17 -17.38
N ALA A 95 1.95 2.30 -17.58
CA ALA A 95 0.49 2.33 -17.75
C ALA A 95 0.05 1.56 -19.00
N GLU A 96 0.79 1.71 -20.12
CA GLU A 96 0.52 0.94 -21.33
C GLU A 96 0.75 -0.55 -21.13
N PHE A 97 1.85 -0.95 -20.47
CA PHE A 97 2.12 -2.34 -20.13
C PHE A 97 0.98 -2.94 -19.30
N CYS A 98 0.55 -2.28 -18.23
CA CYS A 98 -0.51 -2.75 -17.36
C CYS A 98 -1.83 -2.92 -18.13
N ARG A 99 -2.18 -1.94 -18.98
CA ARG A 99 -3.40 -1.97 -19.78
C ARG A 99 -3.40 -3.08 -20.84
N LEU A 100 -2.28 -3.23 -21.57
CA LEU A 100 -2.22 -4.16 -22.72
C LEU A 100 -2.02 -5.61 -22.28
N ASN A 101 -1.23 -5.85 -21.22
CA ASN A 101 -0.86 -7.21 -20.82
C ASN A 101 -1.76 -7.79 -19.72
N HIS A 102 -2.38 -6.93 -18.89
CA HIS A 102 -3.16 -7.34 -17.72
C HIS A 102 -4.56 -6.73 -17.67
N GLY A 103 -4.93 -5.92 -18.67
CA GLY A 103 -6.25 -5.27 -18.72
C GLY A 103 -6.53 -4.32 -17.56
N VAL A 104 -5.50 -3.82 -16.87
CA VAL A 104 -5.63 -2.97 -15.67
C VAL A 104 -6.44 -1.73 -15.98
N THR A 105 -7.50 -1.51 -15.19
CA THR A 105 -8.38 -0.34 -15.25
C THR A 105 -8.41 0.45 -13.94
N PHE A 106 -7.86 -0.07 -12.86
CA PHE A 106 -7.73 0.67 -11.60
C PHE A 106 -6.66 1.77 -11.69
N PRO A 107 -6.76 2.83 -10.86
CA PRO A 107 -5.82 3.94 -10.82
C PRO A 107 -4.36 3.51 -10.63
N LEU A 108 -3.47 4.08 -11.43
CA LEU A 108 -2.01 3.99 -11.27
C LEU A 108 -1.46 5.35 -10.86
N MET A 109 -0.63 5.36 -9.82
CA MET A 109 0.13 6.54 -9.41
C MET A 109 1.45 6.61 -10.19
N ALA A 110 2.13 7.74 -10.09
CA ALA A 110 3.48 7.91 -10.60
C ALA A 110 4.46 6.98 -9.89
N LYS A 111 5.49 6.54 -10.60
CA LYS A 111 6.56 5.71 -10.03
C LYS A 111 7.18 6.40 -8.82
N THR A 112 7.29 5.68 -7.70
CA THR A 112 7.73 6.24 -6.43
C THR A 112 8.56 5.27 -5.60
N ASP A 113 9.32 5.82 -4.66
CA ASP A 113 9.98 5.05 -3.63
C ASP A 113 9.02 4.70 -2.49
N VAL A 114 9.13 3.48 -1.98
CA VAL A 114 8.31 2.96 -0.88
C VAL A 114 9.12 2.72 0.40
N ASN A 115 10.46 2.81 0.32
CA ASN A 115 11.41 2.72 1.43
C ASN A 115 12.50 3.79 1.32
N GLY A 116 13.14 4.11 2.46
CA GLY A 116 14.29 4.99 2.51
C GLY A 116 13.94 6.47 2.64
N ALA A 117 14.95 7.34 2.41
CA ALA A 117 14.84 8.77 2.67
C ALA A 117 13.84 9.51 1.75
N ASN A 118 13.63 8.98 0.54
CA ASN A 118 12.76 9.59 -0.48
C ASN A 118 11.41 8.88 -0.60
N GLU A 119 11.06 8.02 0.38
CA GLU A 119 9.80 7.29 0.32
C GLU A 119 8.58 8.22 0.31
N SER A 120 7.57 7.82 -0.43
CA SER A 120 6.30 8.53 -0.47
C SER A 120 5.67 8.60 0.93
N PRO A 121 5.15 9.77 1.35
CA PRO A 121 4.44 9.93 2.63
C PRO A 121 3.27 8.94 2.80
N VAL A 122 2.66 8.49 1.71
CA VAL A 122 1.63 7.44 1.70
C VAL A 122 2.21 6.14 2.30
N PHE A 123 3.41 5.74 1.87
CA PHE A 123 4.04 4.51 2.37
C PHE A 123 4.64 4.67 3.77
N THR A 124 5.11 5.86 4.13
CA THR A 124 5.48 6.18 5.53
C THR A 124 4.29 5.91 6.47
N TYR A 125 3.10 6.43 6.11
CA TYR A 125 1.88 6.19 6.86
C TYR A 125 1.49 4.72 6.91
N LEU A 126 1.43 4.05 5.75
CA LEU A 126 1.00 2.64 5.65
C LEU A 126 1.90 1.69 6.44
N LYS A 127 3.22 1.89 6.38
CA LYS A 127 4.19 1.13 7.16
C LYS A 127 4.06 1.37 8.66
N ALA A 128 3.74 2.59 9.08
CA ALA A 128 3.49 2.90 10.50
C ALA A 128 2.17 2.28 11.00
N ALA A 129 1.11 2.31 10.19
CA ALA A 129 -0.20 1.76 10.53
C ALA A 129 -0.22 0.22 10.54
N ALA A 130 0.54 -0.43 9.63
CA ALA A 130 0.67 -1.88 9.54
C ALA A 130 2.14 -2.29 9.32
N PRO A 131 2.96 -2.30 10.39
CA PRO A 131 4.41 -2.47 10.28
C PRO A 131 4.85 -3.90 9.91
N THR A 132 3.97 -4.88 10.05
CA THR A 132 4.31 -6.28 9.80
C THR A 132 3.39 -6.94 8.79
N GLU A 133 3.91 -7.94 8.09
CA GLU A 133 3.17 -8.76 7.15
C GLU A 133 3.33 -10.24 7.50
N GLU A 134 2.29 -11.02 7.28
CA GLU A 134 2.30 -12.45 7.59
C GLU A 134 2.74 -13.28 6.38
N TYR A 135 3.66 -14.22 6.63
CA TYR A 135 4.08 -15.26 5.70
C TYR A 135 3.59 -16.62 6.20
N LYS A 136 2.41 -17.04 5.71
CA LYS A 136 1.77 -18.30 6.13
C LYS A 136 2.32 -19.51 5.39
N GLY A 137 2.75 -20.52 6.14
CA GLY A 137 3.25 -21.79 5.60
C GLY A 137 4.74 -21.76 5.22
N PHE A 138 5.28 -22.97 4.98
CA PHE A 138 6.72 -23.17 4.77
C PHE A 138 7.23 -22.44 3.50
N LYS A 139 6.52 -22.55 2.39
CA LYS A 139 6.91 -21.90 1.12
C LYS A 139 6.98 -20.38 1.25
N ALA A 140 5.98 -19.76 1.87
CA ALA A 140 5.97 -18.32 2.10
C ALA A 140 7.14 -17.87 2.98
N LYS A 141 7.45 -18.59 4.05
CA LYS A 141 8.58 -18.31 4.94
C LYS A 141 9.93 -18.44 4.21
N ALA A 142 10.09 -19.46 3.36
CA ALA A 142 11.28 -19.61 2.53
C ALA A 142 11.42 -18.46 1.54
N THR A 143 10.34 -18.04 0.87
CA THR A 143 10.34 -16.88 0.00
C THR A 143 10.71 -15.60 0.77
N ARG A 144 10.19 -15.38 1.98
CA ARG A 144 10.58 -14.24 2.82
C ARG A 144 12.08 -14.19 3.07
N THR A 145 12.68 -15.33 3.39
CA THR A 145 14.13 -15.43 3.63
C THR A 145 14.92 -15.09 2.38
N MET A 146 14.51 -15.61 1.22
CA MET A 146 15.12 -15.28 -0.08
C MET A 146 15.00 -13.78 -0.39
N LEU A 147 13.81 -13.21 -0.26
CA LEU A 147 13.58 -11.79 -0.53
C LEU A 147 14.40 -10.88 0.40
N LYS A 148 14.52 -11.22 1.69
CA LYS A 148 15.40 -10.50 2.62
C LYS A 148 16.87 -10.52 2.18
N GLY A 149 17.32 -11.61 1.56
CA GLY A 149 18.70 -11.74 1.08
C GLY A 149 19.01 -10.90 -0.16
N ILE A 150 18.02 -10.58 -0.98
CA ILE A 150 18.21 -9.86 -2.24
C ILE A 150 17.71 -8.39 -2.21
N SER A 151 16.86 -8.03 -1.26
CA SER A 151 16.35 -6.66 -1.13
C SER A 151 17.38 -5.75 -0.50
N LYS A 152 17.83 -4.73 -1.26
CA LYS A 152 18.82 -3.73 -0.81
C LYS A 152 18.18 -2.48 -0.20
N SER A 153 16.87 -2.29 -0.37
CA SER A 153 16.12 -1.13 0.11
C SER A 153 15.48 -1.32 1.50
N VAL A 154 15.76 -2.45 2.16
CA VAL A 154 15.19 -2.78 3.48
C VAL A 154 16.22 -2.46 4.57
N GLU A 155 15.93 -1.46 5.39
CA GLU A 155 16.77 -1.03 6.51
C GLU A 155 16.08 -1.29 7.86
N LYS A 156 14.73 -1.27 7.88
CA LYS A 156 13.89 -1.43 9.07
C LYS A 156 12.97 -2.64 8.92
N ASP A 157 12.56 -3.22 10.04
CA ASP A 157 11.60 -4.34 10.02
C ASP A 157 10.22 -3.98 9.45
N SER A 158 9.84 -2.71 9.50
CA SER A 158 8.60 -2.20 8.91
C SER A 158 8.69 -1.94 7.41
N ASP A 159 9.89 -1.92 6.83
CA ASP A 159 10.08 -1.64 5.40
C ASP A 159 9.39 -2.69 4.53
N ILE A 160 8.99 -2.26 3.34
CA ILE A 160 8.42 -3.13 2.32
C ILE A 160 9.53 -4.05 1.81
N LEU A 161 9.29 -5.35 1.89
CA LEU A 161 10.31 -6.34 1.55
C LEU A 161 10.46 -6.52 0.04
N TRP A 162 9.36 -6.41 -0.74
CA TRP A 162 9.37 -6.64 -2.19
C TRP A 162 8.15 -6.05 -2.89
N ASN A 163 8.17 -6.06 -4.23
CA ASN A 163 7.03 -5.69 -5.06
C ASN A 163 5.80 -6.55 -4.73
N PHE A 164 4.62 -6.00 -4.95
CA PHE A 164 3.32 -6.61 -4.65
C PHE A 164 3.06 -6.84 -3.16
N THR A 165 3.60 -5.98 -2.27
CA THR A 165 3.06 -5.82 -0.92
C THR A 165 1.74 -5.04 -1.01
N LYS A 166 0.72 -5.48 -0.30
CA LYS A 166 -0.62 -4.90 -0.35
C LYS A 166 -1.01 -4.34 1.01
N PHE A 167 -1.73 -3.21 1.00
CA PHE A 167 -2.35 -2.61 2.18
C PHE A 167 -3.84 -2.45 1.92
N LEU A 168 -4.66 -3.08 2.76
CA LEU A 168 -6.12 -2.98 2.71
C LEU A 168 -6.59 -2.07 3.84
N ILE A 169 -7.33 -1.02 3.49
CA ILE A 169 -7.76 0.04 4.41
C ILE A 169 -9.28 0.08 4.46
N SER A 170 -9.85 0.13 5.68
CA SER A 170 -11.30 0.24 5.90
C SER A 170 -11.86 1.58 5.45
N LYS A 171 -13.20 1.64 5.23
CA LYS A 171 -13.92 2.85 4.76
C LYS A 171 -13.68 4.09 5.60
N ASP A 172 -13.48 3.94 6.90
CA ASP A 172 -13.21 5.04 7.83
C ASP A 172 -11.72 5.35 8.01
N GLY A 173 -10.84 4.59 7.32
CA GLY A 173 -9.39 4.72 7.40
C GLY A 173 -8.78 4.26 8.74
N SER A 174 -9.55 3.66 9.65
CA SER A 174 -9.09 3.30 10.99
C SER A 174 -8.33 1.98 11.05
N THR A 175 -8.63 1.06 10.13
CA THR A 175 -8.02 -0.27 10.06
C THR A 175 -7.18 -0.39 8.81
N VAL A 176 -5.92 -0.78 8.99
CA VAL A 176 -4.99 -1.10 7.91
C VAL A 176 -4.48 -2.52 8.10
N LYS A 177 -4.68 -3.38 7.09
CA LYS A 177 -4.09 -4.73 7.04
C LYS A 177 -3.01 -4.78 5.97
N ARG A 178 -1.89 -5.43 6.27
CA ARG A 178 -0.78 -5.60 5.32
C ARG A 178 -0.66 -7.07 4.91
N PHE A 179 -0.54 -7.31 3.60
CA PHE A 179 -0.34 -8.64 3.02
C PHE A 179 1.01 -8.72 2.32
N ALA A 180 1.70 -9.82 2.54
CA ALA A 180 3.01 -10.11 1.95
C ALA A 180 2.95 -10.17 0.40
N PRO A 181 4.09 -9.98 -0.29
CA PRO A 181 4.17 -10.15 -1.75
C PRO A 181 3.59 -11.46 -2.28
N VAL A 182 3.82 -12.56 -1.54
CA VAL A 182 3.37 -13.91 -1.90
C VAL A 182 1.87 -14.16 -1.70
N ALA A 183 1.15 -13.24 -1.04
CA ALA A 183 -0.29 -13.37 -0.85
C ALA A 183 -1.01 -13.07 -2.16
N GLU A 184 -1.57 -14.10 -2.76
CA GLU A 184 -2.38 -13.98 -3.98
C GLU A 184 -3.66 -13.18 -3.70
N PRO A 185 -4.13 -12.34 -4.65
CA PRO A 185 -5.32 -11.51 -4.48
C PRO A 185 -6.55 -12.27 -3.97
N ALA A 186 -6.81 -13.46 -4.49
CA ALA A 186 -7.94 -14.30 -4.05
C ALA A 186 -7.82 -14.73 -2.57
N SER A 187 -6.61 -14.77 -1.99
CA SER A 187 -6.39 -15.26 -0.63
C SER A 187 -6.90 -14.32 0.46
N PHE A 188 -7.09 -13.04 0.15
CA PHE A 188 -7.59 -12.02 1.08
C PHE A 188 -8.93 -11.37 0.64
N GLU A 189 -9.62 -11.99 -0.30
CA GLU A 189 -10.92 -11.51 -0.79
C GLU A 189 -11.96 -11.39 0.34
N LYS A 190 -11.97 -12.35 1.29
CA LYS A 190 -12.84 -12.27 2.47
C LYS A 190 -12.54 -11.08 3.38
N ASP A 191 -11.28 -10.63 3.44
CA ASP A 191 -10.91 -9.43 4.18
C ASP A 191 -11.49 -8.18 3.51
N ILE A 192 -11.51 -8.15 2.17
CA ILE A 192 -12.16 -7.07 1.40
C ILE A 192 -13.67 -7.07 1.67
N GLU A 193 -14.32 -8.24 1.56
CA GLU A 193 -15.78 -8.37 1.80
C GLU A 193 -16.16 -7.91 3.20
N ALA A 194 -15.34 -8.22 4.20
CA ALA A 194 -15.59 -7.83 5.59
C ALA A 194 -15.46 -6.30 5.84
N MET A 195 -14.80 -5.56 4.95
CA MET A 195 -14.63 -4.10 5.05
C MET A 195 -15.60 -3.32 4.14
N LEU A 196 -16.25 -3.98 3.17
CA LEU A 196 -17.25 -3.37 2.26
C LEU A 196 -18.60 -3.21 2.94
#